data_1b0f2ee5e08722354e853cf036ea9398
#
_entry.id   1b0f2ee5e08722354e853cf036ea9398
#
_cell.length_a   1.000
_cell.length_b   1.000
_cell.length_c   1.000
_cell.angle_alpha   90.00
_cell.angle_beta   90.00
_cell.angle_gamma   90.00
#
_symmetry.space_group_name_H-M   'P 1'
#
loop_
_entity.id
_entity.type
_entity.pdbx_description
1 polymer ?
#
loop_
_entity_poly.entity_id
_entity_poly.type
_entity_poly.pdbx_seq_one_letter_code
_entity_poly.pdbx_strand_id
1 'polypeptide(L)'
;MTTNEKALLMHEKWNGKLETVSKTPVKTREDLAIAYTPGVAEPCKVIAQDKEAAYKYTMKANTVAVVSDGSAVLGLGNIGPYAAMPVMEGKAVLFKEFGNVNAVPICLDTQDTEEIIKAVTYLAPGFGGINLEDISAPRCFEIEERLKEILDIPVFHDDQHGTAIVVLAGVINALKVVGKKKEYCRVVVNGAGSAGVAITKLLLTYGFPNIIMCDKVGIVSRDTEGLNWMQKKMTEVTNLNNETGSLADALKGADIFIGVSAPNIVTPKMVASMNRDSILFAMANPIPEIMPDVAKAAGARVVGTGRSDFPNQVNNVVAFPGIFKGALEGRATQITEEMKLAAAEAIAGLVPADKLSDDNIMPEAFDPQVAEVVANAVKSHIR
;
A
#
# COMPACT_ATOMS: atom_id res chain seq x y z
N MET A 1 30.96 1.04 8.78
CA MET A 1 29.61 0.87 9.39
C MET A 1 28.64 0.60 8.25
N THR A 2 28.00 -0.54 8.27
CA THR A 2 26.94 -0.92 7.33
C THR A 2 25.67 -0.11 7.59
N THR A 3 24.73 -0.09 6.64
CA THR A 3 23.41 0.54 6.85
C THR A 3 22.67 -0.03 8.06
N ASN A 4 22.78 -1.35 8.29
CA ASN A 4 22.12 -2.00 9.42
C ASN A 4 22.72 -1.57 10.77
N GLU A 5 24.04 -1.50 10.89
CA GLU A 5 24.72 -1.00 12.10
C GLU A 5 24.38 0.47 12.37
N LYS A 6 24.34 1.29 11.30
CA LYS A 6 23.93 2.70 11.41
C LYS A 6 22.47 2.82 11.84
N ALA A 7 21.58 1.97 11.32
CA ALA A 7 20.15 1.97 11.69
C ALA A 7 19.98 1.67 13.19
N LEU A 8 20.64 0.65 13.74
CA LEU A 8 20.57 0.33 15.18
C LEU A 8 21.03 1.52 16.03
N LEU A 9 22.21 2.08 15.72
CA LEU A 9 22.75 3.23 16.44
C LEU A 9 21.81 4.45 16.40
N MET A 10 21.20 4.70 15.25
CA MET A 10 20.31 5.84 15.11
C MET A 10 18.98 5.63 15.84
N HIS A 11 18.41 4.41 15.83
CA HIS A 11 17.20 4.10 16.59
C HIS A 11 17.41 4.23 18.10
N GLU A 12 18.57 3.77 18.62
CA GLU A 12 18.95 3.99 20.01
C GLU A 12 19.07 5.49 20.34
N LYS A 13 19.74 6.27 19.47
CA LYS A 13 19.91 7.72 19.64
C LYS A 13 18.60 8.47 19.62
N TRP A 14 17.67 8.10 18.72
CA TRP A 14 16.37 8.77 18.61
C TRP A 14 15.45 8.44 19.78
N ASN A 15 15.59 7.26 20.38
CA ASN A 15 14.70 6.77 21.45
C ASN A 15 13.22 6.79 20.99
N GLY A 16 12.97 6.26 19.82
CA GLY A 16 11.71 6.38 19.07
C GLY A 16 11.80 7.45 17.98
N LYS A 17 11.06 7.24 16.88
CA LYS A 17 11.06 8.16 15.73
C LYS A 17 10.03 9.29 15.83
N LEU A 18 9.14 9.20 16.81
CA LEU A 18 8.01 10.10 16.98
C LEU A 18 8.02 10.73 18.37
N GLU A 19 7.55 11.95 18.42
CA GLU A 19 7.25 12.66 19.66
C GLU A 19 5.89 13.39 19.54
N THR A 20 5.28 13.71 20.68
CA THR A 20 4.07 14.52 20.73
C THR A 20 4.44 15.96 21.03
N VAL A 21 4.08 16.86 20.11
CA VAL A 21 4.34 18.30 20.24
C VAL A 21 3.03 19.04 20.42
N SER A 22 2.96 19.89 21.46
CA SER A 22 1.80 20.76 21.69
C SER A 22 1.75 21.89 20.67
N LYS A 23 0.58 22.11 20.06
CA LYS A 23 0.31 23.26 19.17
C LYS A 23 -0.04 24.53 19.93
N THR A 24 -0.45 24.42 21.19
CA THR A 24 -0.87 25.55 22.00
C THR A 24 0.14 25.81 23.11
N PRO A 25 0.55 27.08 23.33
CA PRO A 25 1.36 27.42 24.50
C PRO A 25 0.49 27.37 25.76
N VAL A 26 1.05 26.88 26.86
CA VAL A 26 0.46 26.97 28.19
C VAL A 26 1.49 27.64 29.11
N LYS A 27 1.57 28.96 29.05
CA LYS A 27 2.53 29.78 29.81
C LYS A 27 1.90 30.68 30.83
N THR A 28 0.60 30.95 30.70
CA THR A 28 -0.17 31.83 31.58
C THR A 28 -1.37 31.10 32.16
N ARG A 29 -1.99 31.70 33.20
CA ARG A 29 -3.26 31.20 33.73
C ARG A 29 -4.40 31.29 32.70
N GLU A 30 -4.37 32.28 31.82
CA GLU A 30 -5.35 32.42 30.75
C GLU A 30 -5.17 31.30 29.71
N ASP A 31 -3.95 31.02 29.28
CA ASP A 31 -3.67 29.88 28.37
C ASP A 31 -4.19 28.55 28.95
N LEU A 32 -3.93 28.31 30.25
CA LEU A 32 -4.42 27.13 30.95
C LEU A 32 -5.94 27.07 30.99
N ALA A 33 -6.59 28.19 31.27
CA ALA A 33 -8.05 28.27 31.34
C ALA A 33 -8.72 28.03 29.99
N ILE A 34 -8.09 28.45 28.89
CA ILE A 34 -8.54 28.20 27.51
C ILE A 34 -8.26 26.76 27.08
N ALA A 35 -7.02 26.29 27.30
CA ALA A 35 -6.57 24.96 26.79
C ALA A 35 -7.15 23.78 27.60
N TYR A 36 -7.54 24.03 28.88
CA TYR A 36 -8.05 22.97 29.74
C TYR A 36 -9.29 23.48 30.53
N THR A 37 -9.19 23.68 31.84
CA THR A 37 -10.34 24.02 32.66
C THR A 37 -10.37 25.52 32.96
N PRO A 38 -11.52 26.25 32.74
CA PRO A 38 -12.85 25.75 32.36
C PRO A 38 -13.14 25.71 30.84
N GLY A 39 -12.33 26.34 30.01
CA GLY A 39 -12.62 26.59 28.59
C GLY A 39 -12.89 25.33 27.76
N VAL A 40 -12.22 24.21 28.04
CA VAL A 40 -12.38 22.93 27.32
C VAL A 40 -13.81 22.38 27.36
N ALA A 41 -14.63 22.81 28.31
CA ALA A 41 -16.04 22.39 28.39
C ALA A 41 -16.88 22.85 27.17
N GLU A 42 -16.53 23.97 26.54
CA GLU A 42 -17.30 24.48 25.40
C GLU A 42 -17.17 23.63 24.15
N PRO A 43 -15.97 23.29 23.63
CA PRO A 43 -15.87 22.34 22.52
C PRO A 43 -16.47 20.96 22.85
N CYS A 44 -16.37 20.48 24.10
CA CYS A 44 -17.01 19.23 24.51
C CYS A 44 -18.54 19.29 24.35
N LYS A 45 -19.20 20.37 24.76
CA LYS A 45 -20.65 20.55 24.59
C LYS A 45 -21.06 20.57 23.12
N VAL A 46 -20.29 21.27 22.29
CA VAL A 46 -20.57 21.31 20.84
C VAL A 46 -20.44 19.93 20.21
N ILE A 47 -19.36 19.19 20.51
CA ILE A 47 -19.14 17.84 19.98
C ILE A 47 -20.20 16.85 20.50
N ALA A 48 -20.65 16.99 21.75
CA ALA A 48 -21.71 16.16 22.30
C ALA A 48 -23.07 16.35 21.58
N GLN A 49 -23.31 17.50 21.00
CA GLN A 49 -24.51 17.80 20.21
C GLN A 49 -24.35 17.40 18.74
N ASP A 50 -23.14 17.56 18.20
CA ASP A 50 -22.80 17.25 16.81
C ASP A 50 -21.41 16.60 16.73
N LYS A 51 -21.37 15.29 16.48
CA LYS A 51 -20.13 14.51 16.37
C LYS A 51 -19.19 15.03 15.27
N GLU A 52 -19.74 15.65 14.22
CA GLU A 52 -18.96 16.19 13.12
C GLU A 52 -18.07 17.36 13.57
N ALA A 53 -18.47 18.06 14.62
CA ALA A 53 -17.66 19.10 15.23
C ALA A 53 -16.31 18.59 15.79
N ALA A 54 -16.16 17.27 16.04
CA ALA A 54 -14.89 16.68 16.45
C ALA A 54 -13.78 16.94 15.43
N TYR A 55 -14.09 16.95 14.14
CA TYR A 55 -13.13 17.27 13.09
C TYR A 55 -12.68 18.74 13.08
N LYS A 56 -13.47 19.63 13.66
CA LYS A 56 -13.11 21.05 13.80
C LYS A 56 -12.29 21.32 15.06
N TYR A 57 -12.61 20.64 16.15
CA TYR A 57 -12.09 20.99 17.48
C TYR A 57 -11.07 20.01 18.03
N THR A 58 -10.77 18.90 17.33
CA THR A 58 -9.81 17.90 17.79
C THR A 58 -8.79 17.52 16.70
N MET A 59 -7.80 16.75 17.09
CA MET A 59 -6.79 16.19 16.15
C MET A 59 -7.38 15.16 15.16
N LYS A 60 -8.62 14.71 15.37
CA LYS A 60 -9.31 13.75 14.51
C LYS A 60 -9.27 14.12 13.02
N ALA A 61 -9.37 15.43 12.71
CA ALA A 61 -9.38 15.94 11.34
C ALA A 61 -8.17 15.53 10.50
N ASN A 62 -7.00 15.34 11.13
CA ASN A 62 -5.75 15.09 10.41
C ASN A 62 -4.89 14.00 11.09
N THR A 63 -5.52 13.00 11.69
CA THR A 63 -4.79 11.93 12.38
C THR A 63 -5.29 10.55 11.99
N VAL A 64 -4.37 9.68 11.62
CA VAL A 64 -4.60 8.29 11.21
C VAL A 64 -4.03 7.34 12.27
N ALA A 65 -4.74 6.25 12.59
CA ALA A 65 -4.17 5.13 13.32
C ALA A 65 -3.45 4.19 12.34
N VAL A 66 -2.19 3.86 12.60
CA VAL A 66 -1.43 2.82 11.90
C VAL A 66 -1.51 1.56 12.74
N VAL A 67 -2.39 0.64 12.35
CA VAL A 67 -2.72 -0.55 13.16
C VAL A 67 -2.05 -1.79 12.60
N SER A 68 -1.35 -2.52 13.44
CA SER A 68 -0.67 -3.77 13.10
C SER A 68 -0.79 -4.79 14.23
N ASP A 69 -0.75 -6.08 13.87
CA ASP A 69 -0.53 -7.19 14.80
C ASP A 69 0.87 -7.81 14.62
N GLY A 70 1.68 -7.30 13.69
CA GLY A 70 3.02 -7.75 13.38
C GLY A 70 3.10 -9.15 12.79
N SER A 71 2.00 -9.65 12.19
CA SER A 71 1.94 -11.03 11.68
C SER A 71 2.50 -11.21 10.27
N ALA A 72 2.76 -10.12 9.54
CA ALA A 72 3.26 -10.18 8.16
C ALA A 72 4.25 -9.04 7.84
N VAL A 73 5.19 -8.78 8.73
CA VAL A 73 6.20 -7.73 8.56
C VAL A 73 7.12 -8.08 7.39
N LEU A 74 7.24 -7.16 6.46
CA LEU A 74 7.92 -7.36 5.18
C LEU A 74 9.34 -7.93 5.33
N GLY A 75 9.58 -9.10 4.73
CA GLY A 75 10.86 -9.81 4.76
C GLY A 75 11.19 -10.53 6.08
N LEU A 76 10.41 -10.29 7.15
CA LEU A 76 10.62 -10.88 8.48
C LEU A 76 9.51 -11.86 8.88
N GLY A 77 8.33 -11.76 8.27
CA GLY A 77 7.18 -12.60 8.60
C GLY A 77 6.49 -12.21 9.90
N ASN A 78 6.04 -13.21 10.65
CA ASN A 78 5.37 -13.00 11.94
C ASN A 78 6.39 -12.79 13.06
N ILE A 79 6.61 -11.53 13.40
CA ILE A 79 7.54 -11.12 14.48
C ILE A 79 6.83 -10.53 15.71
N GLY A 80 5.50 -10.42 15.64
CA GLY A 80 4.66 -9.91 16.72
C GLY A 80 4.68 -8.39 16.89
N PRO A 81 3.78 -7.86 17.76
CA PRO A 81 3.51 -6.42 17.84
C PRO A 81 4.68 -5.59 18.36
N TYR A 82 5.45 -6.09 19.31
CA TYR A 82 6.59 -5.35 19.87
C TYR A 82 7.69 -5.13 18.83
N ALA A 83 8.01 -6.16 18.04
CA ALA A 83 9.05 -6.08 17.03
C ALA A 83 8.57 -5.34 15.76
N ALA A 84 7.26 -5.22 15.53
CA ALA A 84 6.67 -4.43 14.45
C ALA A 84 6.70 -2.91 14.73
N MET A 85 6.79 -2.47 16.00
CA MET A 85 6.72 -1.05 16.37
C MET A 85 7.70 -0.16 15.57
N PRO A 86 8.98 -0.52 15.38
CA PRO A 86 9.88 0.32 14.59
C PRO A 86 9.42 0.55 13.13
N VAL A 87 8.74 -0.42 12.53
CA VAL A 87 8.18 -0.29 11.17
C VAL A 87 6.98 0.64 11.21
N MET A 88 6.08 0.49 12.18
CA MET A 88 4.88 1.34 12.34
C MET A 88 5.24 2.79 12.64
N GLU A 89 6.28 3.04 13.45
CA GLU A 89 6.84 4.39 13.62
C GLU A 89 7.40 4.93 12.30
N GLY A 90 8.10 4.11 11.53
CA GLY A 90 8.59 4.47 10.21
C GLY A 90 7.44 4.88 9.28
N LYS A 91 6.36 4.10 9.26
CA LYS A 91 5.14 4.43 8.49
C LYS A 91 4.56 5.79 8.93
N ALA A 92 4.48 6.05 10.21
CA ALA A 92 3.97 7.30 10.75
C ALA A 92 4.86 8.50 10.37
N VAL A 93 6.19 8.34 10.37
CA VAL A 93 7.12 9.36 9.85
C VAL A 93 6.83 9.67 8.38
N LEU A 94 6.65 8.65 7.54
CA LEU A 94 6.35 8.85 6.11
C LEU A 94 5.00 9.57 5.90
N PHE A 95 3.96 9.25 6.68
CA PHE A 95 2.71 10.00 6.68
C PHE A 95 2.91 11.49 6.96
N LYS A 96 3.77 11.79 7.96
CA LYS A 96 4.02 13.18 8.37
C LYS A 96 4.85 13.93 7.35
N GLU A 97 6.00 13.36 6.94
CA GLU A 97 6.96 14.04 6.07
C GLU A 97 6.42 14.25 4.65
N PHE A 98 5.72 13.28 4.08
CA PHE A 98 5.24 13.37 2.70
C PHE A 98 3.80 13.90 2.59
N GLY A 99 2.92 13.56 3.53
CA GLY A 99 1.49 13.94 3.46
C GLY A 99 1.07 15.05 4.41
N ASN A 100 1.92 15.45 5.34
CA ASN A 100 1.56 16.28 6.51
C ASN A 100 0.34 15.73 7.29
N VAL A 101 0.19 14.40 7.29
CA VAL A 101 -0.82 13.68 8.07
C VAL A 101 -0.18 13.19 9.36
N ASN A 102 -0.82 13.46 10.50
CA ASN A 102 -0.37 12.86 11.75
C ASN A 102 -0.75 11.38 11.77
N ALA A 103 0.16 10.53 12.22
CA ALA A 103 -0.12 9.11 12.34
C ALA A 103 0.37 8.56 13.67
N VAL A 104 -0.42 7.68 14.26
CA VAL A 104 -0.14 7.08 15.57
C VAL A 104 -0.02 5.58 15.42
N PRO A 105 1.16 4.98 15.71
CA PRO A 105 1.33 3.53 15.72
C PRO A 105 0.48 2.88 16.81
N ILE A 106 -0.27 1.85 16.43
CA ILE A 106 -1.09 1.02 17.33
C ILE A 106 -0.76 -0.46 17.04
N CYS A 107 0.14 -1.03 17.82
CA CYS A 107 0.48 -2.45 17.74
C CYS A 107 -0.35 -3.24 18.72
N LEU A 108 -1.20 -4.15 18.22
CA LEU A 108 -2.12 -4.95 19.02
C LEU A 108 -1.48 -6.30 19.38
N ASP A 109 -1.49 -6.65 20.67
CA ASP A 109 -0.98 -7.92 21.15
C ASP A 109 -2.06 -9.03 21.02
N THR A 110 -2.59 -9.16 19.82
CA THR A 110 -3.53 -10.22 19.42
C THR A 110 -3.48 -10.43 17.92
N GLN A 111 -3.70 -11.66 17.48
CA GLN A 111 -3.89 -12.03 16.07
C GLN A 111 -5.31 -12.57 15.80
N ASP A 112 -6.20 -12.44 16.78
CA ASP A 112 -7.60 -12.80 16.61
C ASP A 112 -8.35 -11.73 15.81
N THR A 113 -9.05 -12.15 14.74
CA THR A 113 -9.79 -11.26 13.83
C THR A 113 -10.84 -10.43 14.57
N GLU A 114 -11.61 -11.06 15.46
CA GLU A 114 -12.69 -10.39 16.20
C GLU A 114 -12.15 -9.36 17.19
N GLU A 115 -11.06 -9.69 17.87
CA GLU A 115 -10.41 -8.78 18.82
C GLU A 115 -9.81 -7.56 18.09
N ILE A 116 -9.18 -7.76 16.94
CA ILE A 116 -8.62 -6.66 16.12
C ILE A 116 -9.75 -5.73 15.67
N ILE A 117 -10.83 -6.28 15.09
CA ILE A 117 -11.98 -5.49 14.62
C ILE A 117 -12.57 -4.69 15.77
N LYS A 118 -12.77 -5.32 16.92
CA LYS A 118 -13.33 -4.69 18.12
C LYS A 118 -12.43 -3.57 18.66
N ALA A 119 -11.11 -3.83 18.74
CA ALA A 119 -10.15 -2.83 19.20
C ALA A 119 -10.14 -1.60 18.28
N VAL A 120 -10.07 -1.80 16.96
CA VAL A 120 -10.07 -0.71 15.97
C VAL A 120 -11.38 0.07 16.02
N THR A 121 -12.52 -0.60 16.17
CA THR A 121 -13.83 0.06 16.31
C THR A 121 -13.87 0.97 17.53
N TYR A 122 -13.30 0.55 18.66
CA TYR A 122 -13.27 1.37 19.87
C TYR A 122 -12.29 2.56 19.78
N LEU A 123 -11.23 2.45 18.98
CA LEU A 123 -10.26 3.52 18.75
C LEU A 123 -10.77 4.58 17.74
N ALA A 124 -11.67 4.21 16.85
CA ALA A 124 -12.12 5.05 15.73
C ALA A 124 -12.58 6.47 16.10
N PRO A 125 -13.22 6.73 17.26
CA PRO A 125 -13.60 8.10 17.64
C PRO A 125 -12.45 9.10 17.67
N GLY A 126 -11.23 8.66 17.98
CA GLY A 126 -10.03 9.51 18.06
C GLY A 126 -9.34 9.80 16.71
N PHE A 127 -9.72 9.09 15.64
CA PHE A 127 -9.03 9.11 14.36
C PHE A 127 -9.93 9.50 13.19
N GLY A 128 -9.35 10.16 12.20
CA GLY A 128 -10.02 10.49 10.94
C GLY A 128 -9.88 9.38 9.87
N GLY A 129 -9.02 8.40 10.11
CA GLY A 129 -8.82 7.25 9.23
C GLY A 129 -8.01 6.15 9.89
N ILE A 130 -8.08 4.95 9.34
CA ILE A 130 -7.37 3.75 9.79
C ILE A 130 -6.50 3.22 8.66
N ASN A 131 -5.20 3.16 8.88
CA ASN A 131 -4.26 2.43 8.04
C ASN A 131 -3.96 1.08 8.70
N LEU A 132 -4.37 -0.01 8.08
CA LEU A 132 -3.98 -1.36 8.47
C LEU A 132 -2.62 -1.68 7.82
N GLU A 133 -1.71 -2.28 8.58
CA GLU A 133 -0.33 -2.53 8.14
C GLU A 133 0.16 -3.88 8.66
N ASP A 134 0.88 -4.63 7.83
CA ASP A 134 1.57 -5.88 8.21
C ASP A 134 0.68 -6.95 8.88
N ILE A 135 -0.60 -7.00 8.50
CA ILE A 135 -1.56 -8.03 8.93
C ILE A 135 -1.62 -9.14 7.88
N SER A 136 -1.43 -10.38 8.29
CA SER A 136 -1.30 -11.52 7.39
C SER A 136 -2.61 -11.89 6.68
N ALA A 137 -2.48 -12.30 5.39
CA ALA A 137 -3.57 -12.93 4.66
C ALA A 137 -3.84 -14.35 5.19
N PRO A 138 -5.12 -14.84 5.16
CA PRO A 138 -6.30 -14.19 4.60
C PRO A 138 -7.04 -13.26 5.57
N ARG A 139 -6.62 -13.16 6.86
CA ARG A 139 -7.30 -12.37 7.90
C ARG A 139 -7.40 -10.88 7.55
N CYS A 140 -6.36 -10.33 6.94
CA CYS A 140 -6.34 -8.92 6.55
C CYS A 140 -7.51 -8.51 5.65
N PHE A 141 -7.97 -9.40 4.77
CA PHE A 141 -9.12 -9.14 3.90
C PHE A 141 -10.40 -9.01 4.69
N GLU A 142 -10.67 -9.95 5.59
CA GLU A 142 -11.86 -9.96 6.42
C GLU A 142 -11.89 -8.77 7.39
N ILE A 143 -10.75 -8.47 8.03
CA ILE A 143 -10.63 -7.36 8.96
C ILE A 143 -10.95 -6.05 8.24
N GLU A 144 -10.35 -5.82 7.06
CA GLU A 144 -10.58 -4.60 6.29
C GLU A 144 -12.02 -4.48 5.79
N GLU A 145 -12.57 -5.54 5.18
CA GLU A 145 -13.94 -5.55 4.65
C GLU A 145 -14.96 -5.23 5.77
N ARG A 146 -14.85 -5.89 6.92
CA ARG A 146 -15.76 -5.67 8.04
C ARG A 146 -15.60 -4.31 8.72
N LEU A 147 -14.39 -3.79 8.84
CA LEU A 147 -14.18 -2.45 9.38
C LEU A 147 -14.74 -1.36 8.45
N LYS A 148 -14.66 -1.53 7.13
CA LYS A 148 -15.31 -0.62 6.15
C LYS A 148 -16.83 -0.61 6.26
N GLU A 149 -17.45 -1.71 6.67
CA GLU A 149 -18.90 -1.78 6.90
C GLU A 149 -19.32 -1.12 8.23
N ILE A 150 -18.45 -1.18 9.25
CA ILE A 150 -18.76 -0.71 10.61
C ILE A 150 -18.46 0.78 10.80
N LEU A 151 -17.36 1.27 10.19
CA LEU A 151 -16.84 2.60 10.46
C LEU A 151 -17.28 3.63 9.42
N ASP A 152 -17.49 4.86 9.86
CA ASP A 152 -17.79 6.05 9.06
C ASP A 152 -16.54 6.86 8.67
N ILE A 153 -15.36 6.28 8.87
CA ILE A 153 -14.05 6.82 8.50
C ILE A 153 -13.33 5.86 7.56
N PRO A 154 -12.45 6.35 6.67
CA PRO A 154 -11.75 5.49 5.72
C PRO A 154 -10.86 4.46 6.43
N VAL A 155 -10.99 3.20 5.99
CA VAL A 155 -10.12 2.07 6.35
C VAL A 155 -9.39 1.62 5.10
N PHE A 156 -8.07 1.48 5.20
CA PHE A 156 -7.22 1.17 4.06
C PHE A 156 -6.04 0.30 4.52
N HIS A 157 -5.87 -0.86 3.88
CA HIS A 157 -4.73 -1.74 4.14
C HIS A 157 -3.63 -1.44 3.10
N ASP A 158 -2.54 -0.81 3.54
CA ASP A 158 -1.53 -0.30 2.61
C ASP A 158 -0.78 -1.40 1.84
N ASP A 159 -0.46 -2.53 2.47
CA ASP A 159 0.17 -3.67 1.79
C ASP A 159 -0.67 -4.24 0.65
N GLN A 160 -1.99 -4.07 0.73
CA GLN A 160 -2.90 -4.43 -0.34
C GLN A 160 -2.97 -3.30 -1.36
N HIS A 161 -3.54 -2.19 -0.96
CA HIS A 161 -4.03 -1.16 -1.88
C HIS A 161 -2.95 -0.15 -2.27
N GLY A 162 -2.06 0.25 -1.33
CA GLY A 162 -0.94 1.12 -1.66
C GLY A 162 -0.02 0.46 -2.69
N THR A 163 0.30 -0.81 -2.45
CA THR A 163 1.10 -1.61 -3.40
C THR A 163 0.40 -1.76 -4.75
N ALA A 164 -0.91 -2.05 -4.76
CA ALA A 164 -1.67 -2.17 -6.02
C ALA A 164 -1.69 -0.87 -6.84
N ILE A 165 -1.85 0.28 -6.18
CA ILE A 165 -1.89 1.60 -6.81
C ILE A 165 -0.56 1.93 -7.46
N VAL A 166 0.57 1.74 -6.76
CA VAL A 166 1.89 2.06 -7.32
C VAL A 166 2.29 1.10 -8.45
N VAL A 167 1.91 -0.17 -8.34
CA VAL A 167 2.08 -1.15 -9.43
C VAL A 167 1.30 -0.73 -10.66
N LEU A 168 0.03 -0.38 -10.50
CA LEU A 168 -0.79 0.08 -11.62
C LEU A 168 -0.22 1.35 -12.25
N ALA A 169 0.24 2.32 -11.44
CA ALA A 169 0.88 3.55 -11.95
C ALA A 169 2.11 3.23 -12.82
N GLY A 170 2.98 2.35 -12.35
CA GLY A 170 4.14 1.89 -13.09
C GLY A 170 3.76 1.14 -14.37
N VAL A 171 2.75 0.26 -14.32
CA VAL A 171 2.25 -0.48 -15.49
C VAL A 171 1.67 0.47 -16.53
N ILE A 172 0.92 1.49 -16.15
CA ILE A 172 0.37 2.51 -17.07
C ILE A 172 1.49 3.15 -17.91
N ASN A 173 2.57 3.57 -17.27
CA ASN A 173 3.69 4.20 -17.96
C ASN A 173 4.56 3.19 -18.71
N ALA A 174 4.80 2.01 -18.16
CA ALA A 174 5.52 0.94 -18.84
C ALA A 174 4.82 0.53 -20.15
N LEU A 175 3.48 0.44 -20.17
CA LEU A 175 2.71 0.16 -21.39
C LEU A 175 2.94 1.23 -22.47
N LYS A 176 3.00 2.51 -22.08
CA LYS A 176 3.30 3.61 -23.02
C LYS A 176 4.70 3.47 -23.61
N VAL A 177 5.69 3.13 -22.77
CA VAL A 177 7.09 2.93 -23.20
C VAL A 177 7.21 1.77 -24.19
N VAL A 178 6.55 0.65 -23.94
CA VAL A 178 6.63 -0.53 -24.82
C VAL A 178 5.59 -0.54 -25.95
N GLY A 179 4.67 0.43 -25.99
CA GLY A 179 3.64 0.55 -27.03
C GLY A 179 2.60 -0.57 -27.02
N LYS A 180 2.39 -1.23 -25.88
CA LYS A 180 1.38 -2.30 -25.73
C LYS A 180 0.05 -1.75 -25.21
N LYS A 181 -1.04 -2.44 -25.57
CA LYS A 181 -2.38 -2.13 -25.08
C LYS A 181 -2.81 -3.17 -24.06
N LYS A 182 -3.35 -2.73 -22.94
CA LYS A 182 -3.74 -3.58 -21.79
C LYS A 182 -4.69 -4.72 -22.18
N GLU A 183 -5.56 -4.47 -23.16
CA GLU A 183 -6.57 -5.43 -23.63
C GLU A 183 -5.97 -6.70 -24.25
N TYR A 184 -4.72 -6.63 -24.71
CA TYR A 184 -4.02 -7.73 -25.37
C TYR A 184 -2.90 -8.32 -24.51
N CYS A 185 -2.63 -7.74 -23.34
CA CYS A 185 -1.55 -8.22 -22.48
C CYS A 185 -1.97 -9.44 -21.66
N ARG A 186 -1.07 -10.44 -21.64
CA ARG A 186 -1.09 -11.53 -20.67
C ARG A 186 -0.28 -11.09 -19.44
N VAL A 187 -0.92 -11.05 -18.30
CA VAL A 187 -0.32 -10.64 -17.02
C VAL A 187 -0.15 -11.84 -16.11
N VAL A 188 1.02 -11.99 -15.51
CA VAL A 188 1.29 -13.00 -14.48
C VAL A 188 1.59 -12.29 -13.17
N VAL A 189 0.78 -12.54 -12.15
CA VAL A 189 0.97 -12.05 -10.78
C VAL A 189 1.42 -13.22 -9.91
N ASN A 190 2.64 -13.17 -9.41
CA ASN A 190 3.21 -14.24 -8.58
C ASN A 190 3.29 -13.83 -7.11
N GLY A 191 2.57 -14.57 -6.28
CA GLY A 191 2.27 -14.30 -4.89
C GLY A 191 0.77 -14.04 -4.71
N ALA A 192 0.00 -15.05 -4.27
CA ALA A 192 -1.44 -14.95 -4.06
C ALA A 192 -1.80 -14.57 -2.61
N GLY A 193 -0.98 -13.71 -2.00
CA GLY A 193 -1.20 -13.09 -0.69
C GLY A 193 -1.91 -11.74 -0.78
N SER A 194 -1.78 -10.92 0.27
CA SER A 194 -2.43 -9.61 0.39
C SER A 194 -2.18 -8.69 -0.82
N ALA A 195 -0.92 -8.44 -1.15
CA ALA A 195 -0.53 -7.59 -2.28
C ALA A 195 -0.98 -8.16 -3.62
N GLY A 196 -0.70 -9.44 -3.89
CA GLY A 196 -1.02 -10.05 -5.19
C GLY A 196 -2.51 -10.07 -5.51
N VAL A 197 -3.36 -10.34 -4.51
CA VAL A 197 -4.82 -10.27 -4.65
C VAL A 197 -5.26 -8.85 -4.96
N ALA A 198 -4.77 -7.85 -4.22
CA ALA A 198 -5.15 -6.46 -4.42
C ALA A 198 -4.67 -5.91 -5.78
N ILE A 199 -3.44 -6.21 -6.18
CA ILE A 199 -2.91 -5.88 -7.50
C ILE A 199 -3.79 -6.47 -8.59
N THR A 200 -4.12 -7.75 -8.49
CA THR A 200 -4.96 -8.44 -9.47
C THR A 200 -6.34 -7.81 -9.57
N LYS A 201 -7.00 -7.52 -8.44
CA LYS A 201 -8.31 -6.85 -8.42
C LYS A 201 -8.25 -5.48 -9.10
N LEU A 202 -7.23 -4.66 -8.79
CA LEU A 202 -7.11 -3.32 -9.34
C LEU A 202 -6.80 -3.35 -10.86
N LEU A 203 -5.96 -4.28 -11.31
CA LEU A 203 -5.69 -4.50 -12.74
C LEU A 203 -6.94 -4.94 -13.50
N LEU A 204 -7.75 -5.85 -12.94
CA LEU A 204 -9.04 -6.25 -13.52
C LEU A 204 -9.98 -5.04 -13.65
N THR A 205 -10.11 -4.24 -12.57
CA THR A 205 -10.92 -3.01 -12.55
C THR A 205 -10.42 -1.99 -13.57
N TYR A 206 -9.10 -1.88 -13.78
CA TYR A 206 -8.51 -1.02 -14.80
C TYR A 206 -8.73 -1.54 -16.23
N GLY A 207 -9.12 -2.82 -16.40
CA GLY A 207 -9.51 -3.41 -17.67
C GLY A 207 -8.47 -4.36 -18.31
N PHE A 208 -7.63 -5.02 -17.53
CA PHE A 208 -6.83 -6.14 -18.01
C PHE A 208 -7.66 -7.43 -17.99
N PRO A 209 -7.93 -8.06 -19.16
CA PRO A 209 -8.82 -9.22 -19.21
C PRO A 209 -8.13 -10.56 -18.96
N ASN A 210 -6.80 -10.63 -19.09
CA ASN A 210 -6.05 -11.88 -19.07
C ASN A 210 -4.97 -11.86 -17.99
N ILE A 211 -5.37 -12.25 -16.77
CA ILE A 211 -4.48 -12.32 -15.62
C ILE A 211 -4.40 -13.76 -15.11
N ILE A 212 -3.19 -14.22 -14.87
CA ILE A 212 -2.89 -15.50 -14.23
C ILE A 212 -2.21 -15.21 -12.89
N MET A 213 -2.76 -15.75 -11.82
CA MET A 213 -2.12 -15.73 -10.52
C MET A 213 -1.30 -17.01 -10.32
N CYS A 214 -0.14 -16.87 -9.71
CA CYS A 214 0.71 -17.99 -9.28
C CYS A 214 0.98 -17.87 -7.77
N ASP A 215 1.19 -19.00 -7.13
CA ASP A 215 1.66 -19.11 -5.76
C ASP A 215 2.74 -20.22 -5.69
N LYS A 216 3.19 -20.59 -4.49
CA LYS A 216 4.19 -21.67 -4.26
C LYS A 216 3.86 -23.00 -4.94
N VAL A 217 2.60 -23.26 -5.23
CA VAL A 217 2.11 -24.46 -5.92
C VAL A 217 2.12 -24.33 -7.46
N GLY A 218 2.51 -23.18 -8.01
CA GLY A 218 2.43 -22.87 -9.43
C GLY A 218 1.20 -22.01 -9.78
N ILE A 219 0.62 -22.25 -10.96
CA ILE A 219 -0.57 -21.54 -11.44
C ILE A 219 -1.78 -21.84 -10.53
N VAL A 220 -2.41 -20.78 -10.01
CA VAL A 220 -3.65 -20.89 -9.24
C VAL A 220 -4.81 -21.10 -10.20
N SER A 221 -5.49 -22.24 -10.07
CA SER A 221 -6.61 -22.66 -10.90
C SER A 221 -7.78 -23.14 -10.03
N ARG A 222 -8.93 -23.39 -10.63
CA ARG A 222 -10.11 -23.96 -9.93
C ARG A 222 -9.83 -25.34 -9.36
N ASP A 223 -8.87 -26.06 -9.94
CA ASP A 223 -8.47 -27.42 -9.54
C ASP A 223 -7.33 -27.43 -8.50
N THR A 224 -6.82 -26.27 -8.10
CA THR A 224 -5.75 -26.17 -7.11
C THR A 224 -6.28 -26.48 -5.72
N GLU A 225 -5.73 -27.50 -5.08
CA GLU A 225 -6.08 -27.89 -3.72
C GLU A 225 -5.47 -26.95 -2.67
N GLY A 226 -6.09 -26.85 -1.49
CA GLY A 226 -5.56 -26.10 -0.34
C GLY A 226 -5.63 -24.58 -0.44
N LEU A 227 -6.35 -24.03 -1.44
CA LEU A 227 -6.57 -22.59 -1.57
C LEU A 227 -7.41 -22.07 -0.38
N ASN A 228 -7.01 -20.92 0.15
CA ASN A 228 -7.83 -20.17 1.08
C ASN A 228 -9.06 -19.57 0.38
N TRP A 229 -10.01 -19.04 1.17
CA TRP A 229 -11.29 -18.53 0.64
C TRP A 229 -11.11 -17.38 -0.38
N MET A 230 -10.12 -16.48 -0.16
CA MET A 230 -9.86 -15.38 -1.08
C MET A 230 -9.23 -15.88 -2.38
N GLN A 231 -8.27 -16.80 -2.29
CA GLN A 231 -7.67 -17.43 -3.49
C GLN A 231 -8.71 -18.16 -4.32
N LYS A 232 -9.63 -18.89 -3.69
CA LYS A 232 -10.77 -19.50 -4.38
C LYS A 232 -11.62 -18.47 -5.11
N LYS A 233 -11.97 -17.35 -4.45
CA LYS A 233 -12.72 -16.26 -5.07
C LYS A 233 -11.96 -15.67 -6.29
N MET A 234 -10.63 -15.59 -6.21
CA MET A 234 -9.83 -15.09 -7.34
C MET A 234 -9.82 -16.03 -8.55
N THR A 235 -9.97 -17.35 -8.38
CA THR A 235 -10.07 -18.28 -9.51
C THR A 235 -11.33 -18.10 -10.34
N GLU A 236 -12.34 -17.40 -9.84
CA GLU A 236 -13.57 -17.11 -10.58
C GLU A 236 -13.38 -15.99 -11.61
N VAL A 237 -12.42 -15.08 -11.37
CA VAL A 237 -12.18 -13.87 -12.16
C VAL A 237 -10.82 -13.82 -12.84
N THR A 238 -9.93 -14.77 -12.54
CA THR A 238 -8.60 -14.92 -13.16
C THR A 238 -8.47 -16.29 -13.80
N ASN A 239 -7.43 -16.47 -14.63
CA ASN A 239 -7.15 -17.77 -15.24
C ASN A 239 -8.41 -18.40 -15.86
N LEU A 240 -9.12 -17.67 -16.69
CA LEU A 240 -10.43 -18.05 -17.22
C LEU A 240 -10.38 -19.36 -18.03
N ASN A 241 -9.22 -19.69 -18.60
CA ASN A 241 -8.97 -20.94 -19.34
C ASN A 241 -8.61 -22.13 -18.42
N ASN A 242 -8.57 -21.90 -17.11
CA ASN A 242 -8.20 -22.91 -16.11
C ASN A 242 -6.85 -23.58 -16.41
N GLU A 243 -5.86 -22.79 -16.82
CA GLU A 243 -4.50 -23.26 -17.07
C GLU A 243 -3.88 -23.79 -15.77
N THR A 244 -3.04 -24.80 -15.89
CA THR A 244 -2.29 -25.42 -14.79
C THR A 244 -0.81 -25.48 -15.15
N GLY A 245 0.06 -25.63 -14.16
CA GLY A 245 1.50 -25.73 -14.37
C GLY A 245 2.31 -24.90 -13.39
N SER A 246 3.58 -24.77 -13.69
CA SER A 246 4.55 -24.02 -12.89
C SER A 246 4.51 -22.51 -13.21
N LEU A 247 5.22 -21.69 -12.41
CA LEU A 247 5.49 -20.29 -12.75
C LEU A 247 6.18 -20.16 -14.13
N ALA A 248 7.09 -21.09 -14.47
CA ALA A 248 7.75 -21.07 -15.77
C ALA A 248 6.76 -21.29 -16.93
N ASP A 249 5.71 -22.09 -16.72
CA ASP A 249 4.66 -22.28 -17.71
C ASP A 249 3.78 -21.04 -17.85
N ALA A 250 3.45 -20.37 -16.74
CA ALA A 250 2.69 -19.12 -16.74
C ALA A 250 3.41 -18.02 -17.51
N LEU A 251 4.74 -17.91 -17.37
CA LEU A 251 5.56 -16.86 -17.98
C LEU A 251 5.76 -17.03 -19.49
N LYS A 252 5.54 -18.21 -20.06
CA LYS A 252 5.60 -18.41 -21.51
C LYS A 252 4.59 -17.52 -22.22
N GLY A 253 5.08 -16.59 -23.05
CA GLY A 253 4.24 -15.65 -23.78
C GLY A 253 3.54 -14.61 -22.90
N ALA A 254 3.99 -14.40 -21.67
CA ALA A 254 3.49 -13.30 -20.83
C ALA A 254 4.09 -11.96 -21.27
N ASP A 255 3.31 -10.90 -21.18
CA ASP A 255 3.73 -9.52 -21.46
C ASP A 255 4.20 -8.80 -20.20
N ILE A 256 3.55 -9.10 -19.07
CA ILE A 256 3.80 -8.45 -17.80
C ILE A 256 3.96 -9.52 -16.72
N PHE A 257 5.03 -9.39 -15.93
CA PHE A 257 5.23 -10.15 -14.70
C PHE A 257 5.24 -9.19 -13.51
N ILE A 258 4.49 -9.53 -12.47
CA ILE A 258 4.46 -8.82 -11.20
C ILE A 258 4.74 -9.83 -10.08
N GLY A 259 5.90 -9.72 -9.45
CA GLY A 259 6.33 -10.56 -8.34
C GLY A 259 6.16 -9.86 -7.00
N VAL A 260 5.43 -10.49 -6.08
CA VAL A 260 5.23 -10.08 -4.69
C VAL A 260 5.33 -11.29 -3.77
N SER A 261 6.38 -12.08 -3.92
CA SER A 261 6.45 -13.41 -3.30
C SER A 261 7.80 -13.67 -2.63
N ALA A 262 8.72 -14.35 -3.28
CA ALA A 262 9.95 -14.82 -2.69
C ALA A 262 11.18 -14.49 -3.55
N PRO A 263 12.36 -14.31 -2.95
CA PRO A 263 13.58 -13.95 -3.68
C PRO A 263 14.05 -15.04 -4.64
N ASN A 264 14.66 -14.62 -5.77
CA ASN A 264 15.42 -15.48 -6.70
C ASN A 264 14.61 -16.63 -7.33
N ILE A 265 13.30 -16.52 -7.46
CA ILE A 265 12.43 -17.56 -8.03
C ILE A 265 12.25 -17.44 -9.55
N VAL A 266 12.58 -16.30 -10.14
CA VAL A 266 12.54 -16.07 -11.59
C VAL A 266 13.94 -16.23 -12.17
N THR A 267 14.05 -17.06 -13.21
CA THR A 267 15.32 -17.33 -13.88
C THR A 267 15.43 -16.56 -15.20
N PRO A 268 16.65 -16.30 -15.72
CA PRO A 268 16.83 -15.70 -17.04
C PRO A 268 16.08 -16.43 -18.16
N LYS A 269 16.02 -17.78 -18.08
CA LYS A 269 15.28 -18.59 -19.05
C LYS A 269 13.77 -18.33 -19.02
N MET A 270 13.19 -18.10 -17.84
CA MET A 270 11.79 -17.71 -17.71
C MET A 270 11.54 -16.35 -18.35
N VAL A 271 12.40 -15.35 -18.09
CA VAL A 271 12.29 -14.02 -18.70
C VAL A 271 12.40 -14.12 -20.23
N ALA A 272 13.36 -14.87 -20.75
CA ALA A 272 13.55 -15.07 -22.19
C ALA A 272 12.37 -15.78 -22.86
N SER A 273 11.50 -16.47 -22.11
CA SER A 273 10.28 -17.11 -22.63
C SER A 273 9.06 -16.18 -22.70
N MET A 274 9.16 -14.98 -22.12
CA MET A 274 8.13 -13.97 -22.20
C MET A 274 8.04 -13.34 -23.60
N ASN A 275 6.98 -12.60 -23.86
CA ASN A 275 6.84 -11.86 -25.10
C ASN A 275 7.92 -10.75 -25.20
N ARG A 276 8.25 -10.39 -26.46
CA ARG A 276 9.12 -9.25 -26.73
C ARG A 276 8.59 -8.00 -26.02
N ASP A 277 9.53 -7.12 -25.61
CA ASP A 277 9.24 -5.89 -24.87
C ASP A 277 8.41 -6.15 -23.61
N SER A 278 8.81 -7.17 -22.84
CA SER A 278 8.17 -7.54 -21.58
C SER A 278 8.46 -6.54 -20.46
N ILE A 279 7.49 -6.44 -19.53
CA ILE A 279 7.53 -5.61 -18.33
C ILE A 279 7.66 -6.53 -17.12
N LEU A 280 8.65 -6.28 -16.26
CA LEU A 280 8.87 -7.03 -15.04
C LEU A 280 8.90 -6.12 -13.81
N PHE A 281 8.00 -6.36 -12.85
CA PHE A 281 8.07 -5.76 -11.52
C PHE A 281 8.37 -6.86 -10.50
N ALA A 282 9.64 -6.91 -10.06
CA ALA A 282 10.14 -7.88 -9.09
C ALA A 282 10.28 -7.19 -7.73
N MET A 283 9.28 -7.35 -6.87
CA MET A 283 9.08 -6.50 -5.70
C MET A 283 9.32 -7.19 -4.35
N ALA A 284 9.74 -8.46 -4.34
CA ALA A 284 10.15 -9.13 -3.11
C ALA A 284 11.29 -8.38 -2.42
N ASN A 285 11.22 -8.26 -1.11
CA ASN A 285 12.20 -7.54 -0.29
C ASN A 285 12.83 -8.48 0.76
N PRO A 286 14.12 -8.31 1.09
CA PRO A 286 15.07 -7.32 0.57
C PRO A 286 15.70 -7.72 -0.79
N ILE A 287 15.50 -8.95 -1.24
CA ILE A 287 16.03 -9.48 -2.51
C ILE A 287 14.84 -9.73 -3.44
N PRO A 288 14.84 -9.18 -4.67
CA PRO A 288 13.75 -9.37 -5.62
C PRO A 288 13.69 -10.79 -6.18
N GLU A 289 12.60 -11.14 -6.86
CA GLU A 289 12.40 -12.42 -7.56
C GLU A 289 13.47 -12.67 -8.63
N ILE A 290 14.00 -11.61 -9.21
CA ILE A 290 15.15 -11.57 -10.11
C ILE A 290 15.80 -10.19 -10.02
N MET A 291 17.12 -10.13 -10.07
CA MET A 291 17.84 -8.85 -10.09
C MET A 291 17.59 -8.09 -11.39
N PRO A 292 17.40 -6.75 -11.34
CA PRO A 292 17.04 -5.95 -12.51
C PRO A 292 18.01 -6.07 -13.70
N ASP A 293 19.30 -6.07 -13.43
CA ASP A 293 20.35 -6.23 -14.44
C ASP A 293 20.30 -7.60 -15.13
N VAL A 294 20.03 -8.66 -14.36
CA VAL A 294 19.85 -10.03 -14.86
C VAL A 294 18.57 -10.13 -15.70
N ALA A 295 17.47 -9.51 -15.28
CA ALA A 295 16.22 -9.49 -16.02
C ALA A 295 16.36 -8.75 -17.37
N LYS A 296 17.03 -7.59 -17.38
CA LYS A 296 17.33 -6.83 -18.60
C LYS A 296 18.24 -7.63 -19.55
N ALA A 297 19.29 -8.25 -19.03
CA ALA A 297 20.17 -9.11 -19.83
C ALA A 297 19.44 -10.31 -20.45
N ALA A 298 18.37 -10.79 -19.81
CA ALA A 298 17.52 -11.88 -20.31
C ALA A 298 16.43 -11.42 -21.30
N GLY A 299 16.32 -10.12 -21.59
CA GLY A 299 15.42 -9.58 -22.61
C GLY A 299 14.21 -8.80 -22.10
N ALA A 300 14.09 -8.57 -20.79
CA ALA A 300 13.06 -7.68 -20.25
C ALA A 300 13.30 -6.23 -20.69
N ARG A 301 12.26 -5.53 -21.15
CA ARG A 301 12.37 -4.15 -21.62
C ARG A 301 12.29 -3.16 -20.49
N VAL A 302 11.28 -3.25 -19.66
CA VAL A 302 11.08 -2.39 -18.49
C VAL A 302 11.16 -3.23 -17.25
N VAL A 303 12.02 -2.84 -16.31
CA VAL A 303 12.16 -3.55 -15.03
C VAL A 303 11.99 -2.55 -13.89
N GLY A 304 11.10 -2.88 -12.96
CA GLY A 304 10.88 -2.15 -11.70
C GLY A 304 11.11 -3.07 -10.49
N THR A 305 11.43 -2.46 -9.35
CA THR A 305 11.67 -3.17 -8.10
C THR A 305 11.29 -2.29 -6.90
N GLY A 306 11.07 -2.90 -5.73
CA GLY A 306 10.86 -2.16 -4.48
C GLY A 306 12.11 -1.44 -3.95
N ARG A 307 13.29 -1.74 -4.49
CA ARG A 307 14.58 -1.21 -4.02
C ARG A 307 14.85 0.19 -4.55
N SER A 308 15.38 1.06 -3.69
CA SER A 308 15.74 2.45 -4.02
C SER A 308 17.08 2.60 -4.74
N ASP A 309 17.89 1.55 -4.82
CA ASP A 309 19.19 1.56 -5.47
C ASP A 309 19.13 1.15 -6.97
N PHE A 310 17.93 0.96 -7.51
CA PHE A 310 17.67 0.69 -8.92
C PHE A 310 16.68 1.69 -9.51
N PRO A 311 16.70 1.91 -10.85
CA PRO A 311 15.66 2.66 -11.53
C PRO A 311 14.26 2.08 -11.34
N ASN A 312 13.24 2.90 -11.56
CA ASN A 312 11.84 2.48 -11.48
C ASN A 312 11.46 1.88 -10.12
N GLN A 313 11.83 2.57 -9.03
CA GLN A 313 11.42 2.14 -7.71
C GLN A 313 9.89 2.15 -7.59
N VAL A 314 9.31 0.99 -7.34
CA VAL A 314 7.88 0.81 -7.06
C VAL A 314 7.70 0.75 -5.54
N ASN A 315 7.32 1.88 -4.95
CA ASN A 315 7.21 2.03 -3.50
C ASN A 315 5.90 2.72 -3.14
N ASN A 316 5.14 2.14 -2.19
CA ASN A 316 3.84 2.66 -1.75
C ASN A 316 3.91 4.04 -1.08
N VAL A 317 5.09 4.53 -0.72
CA VAL A 317 5.30 5.89 -0.19
C VAL A 317 4.80 6.99 -1.14
N VAL A 318 4.77 6.75 -2.45
CA VAL A 318 4.22 7.71 -3.42
C VAL A 318 2.68 7.69 -3.48
N ALA A 319 2.03 6.76 -2.77
CA ALA A 319 0.57 6.61 -2.79
C ALA A 319 -0.08 6.98 -1.45
N PHE A 320 0.18 6.20 -0.37
CA PHE A 320 -0.63 6.26 0.85
C PHE A 320 -0.66 7.63 1.54
N PRO A 321 0.43 8.44 1.59
CA PRO A 321 0.36 9.75 2.24
C PRO A 321 -0.62 10.68 1.55
N GLY A 322 -0.58 10.73 0.21
CA GLY A 322 -1.50 11.51 -0.60
C GLY A 322 -2.94 11.01 -0.55
N ILE A 323 -3.13 9.70 -0.54
CA ILE A 323 -4.46 9.07 -0.44
C ILE A 323 -5.14 9.48 0.87
N PHE A 324 -4.47 9.31 2.01
CA PHE A 324 -5.05 9.70 3.30
C PHE A 324 -5.19 11.21 3.45
N LYS A 325 -4.22 12.01 2.94
CA LYS A 325 -4.36 13.47 2.88
C LYS A 325 -5.65 13.85 2.15
N GLY A 326 -5.87 13.33 0.96
CA GLY A 326 -7.07 13.61 0.17
C GLY A 326 -8.35 13.14 0.84
N ALA A 327 -8.35 11.93 1.41
CA ALA A 327 -9.50 11.39 2.12
C ALA A 327 -9.87 12.20 3.36
N LEU A 328 -8.89 12.62 4.17
CA LEU A 328 -9.11 13.43 5.36
C LEU A 328 -9.59 14.85 5.02
N GLU A 329 -8.91 15.53 4.10
CA GLU A 329 -9.29 16.89 3.66
C GLU A 329 -10.68 16.94 3.02
N GLY A 330 -11.03 15.91 2.26
CA GLY A 330 -12.33 15.80 1.61
C GLY A 330 -13.42 15.13 2.46
N ARG A 331 -13.10 14.70 3.68
CA ARG A 331 -14.05 14.03 4.60
C ARG A 331 -14.65 12.75 3.99
N ALA A 332 -13.85 12.00 3.26
CA ALA A 332 -14.27 10.71 2.73
C ALA A 332 -14.58 9.71 3.86
N THR A 333 -15.65 8.97 3.72
CA THR A 333 -15.97 7.86 4.63
C THR A 333 -15.32 6.55 4.18
N GLN A 334 -14.97 6.47 2.89
CA GLN A 334 -14.30 5.30 2.29
C GLN A 334 -13.31 5.74 1.22
N ILE A 335 -12.30 4.90 0.97
CA ILE A 335 -11.41 5.01 -0.18
C ILE A 335 -11.91 4.01 -1.23
N THR A 336 -12.60 4.52 -2.27
CA THR A 336 -13.27 3.70 -3.29
C THR A 336 -12.29 3.19 -4.36
N GLU A 337 -12.75 2.25 -5.21
CA GLU A 337 -11.95 1.77 -6.34
C GLU A 337 -11.65 2.90 -7.34
N GLU A 338 -12.61 3.81 -7.58
CA GLU A 338 -12.43 4.98 -8.44
C GLU A 338 -11.34 5.90 -7.90
N MET A 339 -11.29 6.14 -6.59
CA MET A 339 -10.22 6.92 -5.96
C MET A 339 -8.85 6.25 -6.13
N LYS A 340 -8.76 4.92 -6.03
CA LYS A 340 -7.52 4.17 -6.22
C LYS A 340 -7.03 4.24 -7.66
N LEU A 341 -7.93 4.10 -8.62
CA LEU A 341 -7.61 4.27 -10.06
C LEU A 341 -7.13 5.68 -10.34
N ALA A 342 -7.85 6.69 -9.86
CA ALA A 342 -7.48 8.09 -10.03
C ALA A 342 -6.10 8.41 -9.40
N ALA A 343 -5.80 7.84 -8.23
CA ALA A 343 -4.50 7.97 -7.59
C ALA A 343 -3.39 7.33 -8.44
N ALA A 344 -3.61 6.15 -9.00
CA ALA A 344 -2.63 5.48 -9.87
C ALA A 344 -2.37 6.29 -11.16
N GLU A 345 -3.41 6.79 -11.80
CA GLU A 345 -3.31 7.64 -12.99
C GLU A 345 -2.61 8.97 -12.69
N ALA A 346 -2.89 9.57 -11.54
CA ALA A 346 -2.27 10.80 -11.08
C ALA A 346 -0.76 10.62 -10.83
N ILE A 347 -0.36 9.51 -10.16
CA ILE A 347 1.06 9.15 -9.97
C ILE A 347 1.74 8.94 -11.33
N ALA A 348 1.14 8.17 -12.22
CA ALA A 348 1.67 7.94 -13.56
C ALA A 348 1.83 9.25 -14.36
N GLY A 349 0.89 10.17 -14.21
CA GLY A 349 0.89 11.47 -14.88
C GLY A 349 1.99 12.43 -14.43
N LEU A 350 2.62 12.19 -13.29
CA LEU A 350 3.74 12.99 -12.80
C LEU A 350 5.03 12.81 -13.62
N VAL A 351 5.16 11.69 -14.33
CA VAL A 351 6.28 11.51 -15.26
C VAL A 351 5.90 12.10 -16.62
N PRO A 352 6.53 13.20 -17.07
CA PRO A 352 6.23 13.80 -18.35
C PRO A 352 6.43 12.83 -19.52
N ALA A 353 5.58 12.91 -20.54
CA ALA A 353 5.60 11.97 -21.67
C ALA A 353 6.95 11.96 -22.44
N ASP A 354 7.60 13.11 -22.52
CA ASP A 354 8.92 13.26 -23.15
C ASP A 354 10.09 12.73 -22.31
N LYS A 355 9.85 12.43 -21.02
CA LYS A 355 10.82 11.83 -20.09
C LYS A 355 10.61 10.35 -19.86
N LEU A 356 9.50 9.78 -20.35
CA LEU A 356 9.23 8.35 -20.22
C LEU A 356 10.30 7.54 -20.97
N SER A 357 10.87 6.57 -20.26
CA SER A 357 11.87 5.65 -20.80
C SER A 357 11.82 4.32 -20.05
N ASP A 358 12.60 3.35 -20.51
CA ASP A 358 12.73 2.03 -19.86
C ASP A 358 13.15 2.13 -18.39
N ASP A 359 13.86 3.20 -18.03
CA ASP A 359 14.41 3.44 -16.70
C ASP A 359 13.75 4.61 -15.96
N ASN A 360 12.66 5.17 -16.51
CA ASN A 360 11.94 6.29 -15.90
C ASN A 360 10.43 6.18 -16.15
N ILE A 361 9.76 5.34 -15.38
CA ILE A 361 8.29 5.12 -15.42
C ILE A 361 7.58 5.56 -14.14
N MET A 362 8.31 5.88 -13.08
CA MET A 362 7.77 6.30 -11.78
C MET A 362 8.31 7.67 -11.38
N PRO A 363 7.52 8.50 -10.69
CA PRO A 363 8.05 9.73 -10.10
C PRO A 363 9.03 9.41 -8.96
N GLU A 364 9.94 10.35 -8.69
CA GLU A 364 10.81 10.27 -7.53
C GLU A 364 9.98 10.33 -6.23
N ALA A 365 10.31 9.47 -5.25
CA ALA A 365 9.59 9.40 -3.98
C ALA A 365 9.64 10.72 -3.19
N PHE A 366 10.71 11.52 -3.39
CA PHE A 366 10.92 12.81 -2.71
C PHE A 366 10.39 14.02 -3.50
N ASP A 367 9.69 13.82 -4.61
CA ASP A 367 9.03 14.92 -5.32
C ASP A 367 7.89 15.46 -4.44
N PRO A 368 7.96 16.75 -4.02
CA PRO A 368 6.97 17.32 -3.11
C PRO A 368 5.56 17.45 -3.72
N GLN A 369 5.43 17.29 -5.03
CA GLN A 369 4.14 17.37 -5.71
C GLN A 369 3.33 16.08 -5.60
N VAL A 370 3.98 14.94 -5.36
CA VAL A 370 3.35 13.61 -5.37
C VAL A 370 2.13 13.57 -4.46
N ALA A 371 2.30 13.91 -3.18
CA ALA A 371 1.21 13.81 -2.21
C ALA A 371 0.03 14.75 -2.53
N GLU A 372 0.30 15.97 -3.04
CA GLU A 372 -0.74 16.92 -3.43
C GLU A 372 -1.51 16.45 -4.67
N VAL A 373 -0.81 15.96 -5.67
CA VAL A 373 -1.43 15.47 -6.91
C VAL A 373 -2.32 14.26 -6.60
N VAL A 374 -1.84 13.31 -5.79
CA VAL A 374 -2.62 12.15 -5.34
C VAL A 374 -3.81 12.59 -4.48
N ALA A 375 -3.62 13.51 -3.53
CA ALA A 375 -4.69 14.01 -2.68
C ALA A 375 -5.80 14.68 -3.49
N ASN A 376 -5.44 15.48 -4.50
CA ASN A 376 -6.41 16.14 -5.36
C ASN A 376 -7.17 15.12 -6.24
N ALA A 377 -6.49 14.08 -6.73
CA ALA A 377 -7.13 13.00 -7.48
C ALA A 377 -8.16 12.25 -6.60
N VAL A 378 -7.82 11.94 -5.36
CA VAL A 378 -8.74 11.31 -4.40
C VAL A 378 -9.93 12.24 -4.12
N LYS A 379 -9.68 13.51 -3.80
CA LYS A 379 -10.74 14.50 -3.49
C LYS A 379 -11.75 14.67 -4.62
N SER A 380 -11.29 14.64 -5.87
CA SER A 380 -12.18 14.81 -7.04
C SER A 380 -13.19 13.66 -7.24
N HIS A 381 -13.01 12.54 -6.53
CA HIS A 381 -13.88 11.36 -6.58
C HIS A 381 -14.68 11.15 -5.28
N ILE A 382 -14.63 12.10 -4.33
CA ILE A 382 -15.49 12.07 -3.15
C ILE A 382 -16.90 12.50 -3.56
N ARG A 383 -17.88 11.67 -3.21
CA ARG A 383 -19.31 11.92 -3.49
C ARG A 383 -20.01 12.47 -2.26
#